data_7387d85dae08dab27b9353ecac50c585
#
_entry.id   7387d85dae08dab27b9353ecac50c585
#
_cell.length_a   1.000
_cell.length_b   1.000
_cell.length_c   1.000
_cell.angle_alpha   90.00
_cell.angle_beta   90.00
_cell.angle_gamma   90.00
#
_symmetry.space_group_name_H-M   'P 1'
#
loop_
_entity.id
_entity.type
_entity.pdbx_description
1 polymer ?
#
loop_
_entity_poly.entity_id
_entity_poly.type
_entity_poly.pdbx_seq_one_letter_code
_entity_poly.pdbx_strand_id
1 'polypeptide(L)'
;NTVPSITCPANITVSCASQVPAPNPPSVVTSDNCGGTVTVTHTGDVTSNQTCVNRFTLTRTYLATDACGNSATCSQIITVFDNTVPSITCPANITIDFGADESPANTGSPTGSDNCGGTPTFTSTSTIIPGICEEEYVINRVWTATDACGNTSTCLQVITVDGQCIVDL
;
A
#
# COMPACT_ATOMS: atom_id res chain seq x y z
N ASN A 1 22.09 -1.08 44.24
CA ASN A 1 20.80 -0.91 43.57
C ASN A 1 21.03 -0.23 42.20
N THR A 2 21.58 -0.98 41.25
CA THR A 2 21.86 -0.49 39.90
C THR A 2 20.84 -1.13 38.96
N VAL A 3 20.19 -0.33 38.11
CA VAL A 3 19.30 -0.86 37.07
C VAL A 3 20.15 -1.49 35.97
N PRO A 4 19.65 -2.54 35.28
CA PRO A 4 20.35 -3.13 34.16
C PRO A 4 20.46 -2.13 33.00
N SER A 5 21.55 -2.19 32.24
CA SER A 5 21.60 -1.50 30.95
C SER A 5 20.79 -2.27 29.91
N ILE A 6 20.14 -1.56 29.00
CA ILE A 6 19.32 -2.14 27.96
C ILE A 6 19.52 -1.38 26.63
N THR A 7 19.72 -2.12 25.55
CA THR A 7 19.83 -1.58 24.20
C THR A 7 18.84 -2.31 23.30
N CYS A 8 17.87 -1.59 22.77
CA CYS A 8 16.89 -2.14 21.83
C CYS A 8 17.51 -2.50 20.47
N PRO A 9 16.89 -3.39 19.73
CA PRO A 9 17.18 -3.59 18.32
C PRO A 9 17.10 -2.27 17.55
N ALA A 10 17.83 -2.17 16.44
CA ALA A 10 17.80 -1.00 15.58
C ALA A 10 16.37 -0.71 15.06
N ASN A 11 16.08 0.56 14.87
CA ASN A 11 14.85 0.97 14.19
C ASN A 11 14.83 0.45 12.74
N ILE A 12 13.65 0.09 12.26
CA ILE A 12 13.47 -0.43 10.92
C ILE A 12 12.33 0.28 10.20
N THR A 13 12.37 0.23 8.86
CA THR A 13 11.27 0.66 7.99
C THR A 13 10.87 -0.52 7.11
N VAL A 14 9.56 -0.73 6.99
CA VAL A 14 8.94 -1.74 6.13
C VAL A 14 7.84 -1.09 5.30
N SER A 15 7.53 -1.67 4.14
CA SER A 15 6.48 -1.11 3.28
C SER A 15 5.08 -1.46 3.77
N CYS A 16 4.88 -2.69 4.25
CA CYS A 16 3.55 -3.20 4.58
C CYS A 16 3.42 -3.56 6.06
N ALA A 17 2.24 -3.40 6.63
CA ALA A 17 1.94 -3.81 8.00
C ALA A 17 2.20 -5.31 8.23
N SER A 18 2.00 -6.14 7.22
CA SER A 18 2.27 -7.59 7.27
C SER A 18 3.76 -7.94 7.39
N GLN A 19 4.65 -6.98 7.10
CA GLN A 19 6.11 -7.14 7.19
C GLN A 19 6.68 -6.75 8.56
N VAL A 20 5.84 -6.23 9.47
CA VAL A 20 6.26 -5.92 10.83
C VAL A 20 6.66 -7.22 11.52
N PRO A 21 7.94 -7.37 11.94
CA PRO A 21 8.37 -8.60 12.58
C PRO A 21 7.72 -8.78 13.95
N ALA A 22 7.53 -10.02 14.36
CA ALA A 22 7.09 -10.33 15.72
C ALA A 22 8.11 -9.78 16.75
N PRO A 23 7.66 -9.45 17.98
CA PRO A 23 8.58 -9.07 19.06
C PRO A 23 9.62 -10.15 19.31
N ASN A 24 10.88 -9.75 19.46
CA ASN A 24 11.99 -10.67 19.69
C ASN A 24 12.83 -10.24 20.90
N PRO A 25 12.42 -10.55 22.15
CA PRO A 25 13.17 -10.21 23.35
C PRO A 25 14.63 -10.67 23.34
N PRO A 26 15.01 -11.85 22.80
CA PRO A 26 16.40 -12.27 22.70
C PRO A 26 17.31 -11.36 21.85
N SER A 27 16.76 -10.49 21.01
CA SER A 27 17.55 -9.52 20.22
C SER A 27 17.94 -8.24 20.99
N VAL A 28 17.41 -8.08 22.21
CA VAL A 28 17.71 -6.94 23.08
C VAL A 28 19.01 -7.23 23.84
N VAL A 29 19.96 -6.31 23.75
CA VAL A 29 21.25 -6.44 24.46
C VAL A 29 21.12 -5.84 25.85
N THR A 30 21.52 -6.62 26.85
CA THR A 30 21.50 -6.19 28.27
C THR A 30 22.81 -6.49 28.96
N SER A 31 23.15 -5.68 29.98
CA SER A 31 24.20 -5.99 30.92
C SER A 31 23.87 -5.47 32.32
N ASP A 32 24.36 -6.16 33.36
CA ASP A 32 24.23 -5.73 34.74
C ASP A 32 25.56 -5.95 35.49
N ASN A 33 25.81 -5.12 36.49
CA ASN A 33 27.06 -5.16 37.26
C ASN A 33 26.98 -6.06 38.50
N CYS A 34 25.79 -6.48 38.93
CA CYS A 34 25.59 -7.24 40.17
C CYS A 34 25.62 -8.77 39.96
N GLY A 35 25.85 -9.25 38.74
CA GLY A 35 25.74 -10.67 38.39
C GLY A 35 24.31 -11.18 38.46
N GLY A 36 24.07 -12.33 37.82
CA GLY A 36 22.73 -12.91 37.70
C GLY A 36 22.15 -12.71 36.32
N THR A 37 20.96 -13.28 36.08
CA THR A 37 20.29 -13.26 34.78
C THR A 37 19.42 -12.00 34.67
N VAL A 38 19.59 -11.24 33.60
CA VAL A 38 18.65 -10.18 33.21
C VAL A 38 17.59 -10.80 32.34
N THR A 39 16.33 -10.66 32.74
CA THR A 39 15.17 -11.14 31.98
C THR A 39 14.60 -10.01 31.11
N VAL A 40 14.41 -10.27 29.83
CA VAL A 40 13.80 -9.31 28.89
C VAL A 40 12.42 -9.75 28.50
N THR A 41 11.44 -8.84 28.57
CA THR A 41 10.07 -9.06 28.15
C THR A 41 9.62 -7.97 27.18
N HIS A 42 8.74 -8.32 26.24
CA HIS A 42 8.00 -7.35 25.44
C HIS A 42 6.80 -6.87 26.24
N THR A 43 6.66 -5.56 26.44
CA THR A 43 5.60 -4.99 27.26
C THR A 43 4.42 -4.44 26.45
N GLY A 44 4.64 -4.15 25.16
CA GLY A 44 3.58 -3.70 24.26
C GLY A 44 4.07 -2.95 23.05
N ASP A 45 3.17 -2.80 22.10
CA ASP A 45 3.32 -2.03 20.87
C ASP A 45 2.28 -0.91 20.87
N VAL A 46 2.71 0.31 20.55
CA VAL A 46 1.84 1.50 20.41
C VAL A 46 1.93 2.02 18.98
N THR A 47 0.77 2.09 18.30
CA THR A 47 0.68 2.68 16.98
C THR A 47 0.36 4.17 17.06
N SER A 48 1.04 4.97 16.23
CA SER A 48 0.86 6.42 16.13
C SER A 48 0.99 6.87 14.66
N ASN A 49 0.56 8.10 14.38
CA ASN A 49 0.66 8.73 13.04
C ASN A 49 0.05 7.89 11.91
N GLN A 50 -1.01 7.15 12.21
CA GLN A 50 -1.64 6.30 11.21
C GLN A 50 -2.50 7.14 10.24
N THR A 51 -2.19 7.06 8.95
CA THR A 51 -2.95 7.72 7.87
C THR A 51 -3.65 6.69 6.96
N CYS A 52 -3.11 5.48 6.86
CA CYS A 52 -3.74 4.32 6.21
C CYS A 52 -3.27 3.03 6.89
N VAL A 53 -3.75 1.88 6.43
CA VAL A 53 -3.42 0.56 7.01
C VAL A 53 -1.92 0.24 6.92
N ASN A 54 -1.20 0.76 5.91
CA ASN A 54 0.22 0.53 5.69
C ASN A 54 1.06 1.83 5.83
N ARG A 55 0.57 2.80 6.61
CA ARG A 55 1.32 4.05 6.86
C ARG A 55 1.12 4.51 8.28
N PHE A 56 2.05 4.10 9.17
CA PHE A 56 2.03 4.41 10.60
C PHE A 56 3.41 4.20 11.23
N THR A 57 3.56 4.67 12.46
CA THR A 57 4.71 4.40 13.32
C THR A 57 4.29 3.48 14.45
N LEU A 58 5.04 2.39 14.66
CA LEU A 58 4.85 1.46 15.77
C LEU A 58 6.03 1.62 16.74
N THR A 59 5.73 1.96 18.00
CA THR A 59 6.71 2.02 19.08
C THR A 59 6.59 0.74 19.89
N ARG A 60 7.61 -0.10 19.82
CA ARG A 60 7.71 -1.38 20.54
C ARG A 60 8.57 -1.23 21.77
N THR A 61 8.03 -1.57 22.93
CA THR A 61 8.73 -1.40 24.21
C THR A 61 9.15 -2.75 24.79
N TYR A 62 10.40 -2.80 25.23
CA TYR A 62 10.97 -3.92 25.99
C TYR A 62 11.34 -3.48 27.40
N LEU A 63 11.19 -4.39 28.35
CA LEU A 63 11.55 -4.25 29.74
C LEU A 63 12.64 -5.27 30.11
N ALA A 64 13.75 -4.81 30.63
CA ALA A 64 14.77 -5.67 31.26
C ALA A 64 14.63 -5.59 32.76
N THR A 65 14.66 -6.74 33.45
CA THR A 65 14.60 -6.85 34.90
C THR A 65 15.76 -7.71 35.38
N ASP A 66 16.55 -7.20 36.34
CA ASP A 66 17.64 -7.95 36.95
C ASP A 66 17.17 -8.91 38.07
N ALA A 67 18.07 -9.70 38.61
CA ALA A 67 17.78 -10.68 39.67
C ALA A 67 17.33 -10.04 40.99
N CYS A 68 17.57 -8.75 41.18
CA CYS A 68 17.20 -7.97 42.38
C CYS A 68 15.86 -7.23 42.20
N GLY A 69 15.25 -7.29 41.02
CA GLY A 69 13.98 -6.65 40.72
C GLY A 69 14.11 -5.20 40.20
N ASN A 70 15.32 -4.69 39.95
CA ASN A 70 15.48 -3.40 39.31
C ASN A 70 15.21 -3.54 37.80
N SER A 71 14.64 -2.52 37.18
CA SER A 71 14.24 -2.61 35.78
C SER A 71 14.56 -1.35 34.97
N ALA A 72 14.75 -1.56 33.68
CA ALA A 72 14.94 -0.51 32.68
C ALA A 72 14.16 -0.85 31.42
N THR A 73 13.78 0.17 30.66
CA THR A 73 13.05 0.01 29.39
C THR A 73 13.83 0.60 28.24
N CYS A 74 13.58 0.05 27.04
CA CYS A 74 13.96 0.69 25.79
C CYS A 74 12.84 0.56 24.77
N SER A 75 12.89 1.39 23.73
CA SER A 75 11.89 1.35 22.65
C SER A 75 12.56 1.22 21.27
N GLN A 76 12.01 0.35 20.45
CA GLN A 76 12.31 0.23 19.03
C GLN A 76 11.24 0.94 18.24
N ILE A 77 11.61 1.74 17.25
CA ILE A 77 10.69 2.37 16.29
C ILE A 77 10.64 1.52 15.02
N ILE A 78 9.45 1.12 14.63
CA ILE A 78 9.16 0.45 13.36
C ILE A 78 8.28 1.39 12.55
N THR A 79 8.80 1.88 11.42
CA THR A 79 8.05 2.72 10.50
C THR A 79 7.46 1.84 9.43
N VAL A 80 6.15 1.83 9.31
CA VAL A 80 5.43 1.22 8.18
C VAL A 80 5.10 2.33 7.21
N PHE A 81 5.60 2.24 5.98
CA PHE A 81 5.45 3.31 5.00
C PHE A 81 5.34 2.77 3.58
N ASP A 82 4.11 2.65 3.13
CA ASP A 82 3.78 2.25 1.77
C ASP A 82 3.76 3.47 0.84
N ASN A 83 4.71 3.52 -0.06
CA ASN A 83 4.82 4.51 -1.14
C ASN A 83 4.87 3.86 -2.53
N THR A 84 4.53 2.58 -2.61
CA THR A 84 4.51 1.83 -3.87
C THR A 84 3.17 2.05 -4.55
N VAL A 85 3.18 2.42 -5.81
CA VAL A 85 1.96 2.53 -6.59
C VAL A 85 1.42 1.14 -6.94
N PRO A 86 0.10 0.93 -6.98
CA PRO A 86 -0.48 -0.34 -7.39
C PRO A 86 -0.17 -0.63 -8.87
N SER A 87 -0.07 -1.90 -9.22
CA SER A 87 -0.05 -2.32 -10.61
C SER A 87 -1.42 -2.13 -11.24
N ILE A 88 -1.46 -1.81 -12.52
CA ILE A 88 -2.70 -1.75 -13.31
C ILE A 88 -2.46 -2.37 -14.69
N THR A 89 -3.37 -3.25 -15.10
CA THR A 89 -3.45 -3.78 -16.46
C THR A 89 -4.72 -3.28 -17.09
N CYS A 90 -4.60 -2.47 -18.13
CA CYS A 90 -5.75 -1.96 -18.87
C CYS A 90 -6.52 -3.07 -19.56
N PRO A 91 -7.83 -2.89 -19.74
CA PRO A 91 -8.57 -3.66 -20.74
C PRO A 91 -7.96 -3.46 -22.14
N ALA A 92 -8.13 -4.44 -23.00
CA ALA A 92 -7.70 -4.30 -24.38
C ALA A 92 -8.42 -3.14 -25.07
N ASN A 93 -7.74 -2.50 -26.02
CA ASN A 93 -8.41 -1.58 -26.94
C ASN A 93 -9.47 -2.36 -27.75
N ILE A 94 -10.58 -1.73 -28.02
CA ILE A 94 -11.73 -2.37 -28.70
C ILE A 94 -12.36 -1.41 -29.69
N THR A 95 -12.94 -1.99 -30.76
CA THR A 95 -13.86 -1.28 -31.67
C THR A 95 -15.27 -1.77 -31.39
N ILE A 96 -16.19 -0.85 -31.28
CA ILE A 96 -17.63 -1.10 -31.09
C ILE A 96 -18.43 -0.34 -32.18
N ASP A 97 -19.61 -0.84 -32.50
CA ASP A 97 -20.52 -0.15 -33.42
C ASP A 97 -21.10 1.11 -32.76
N PHE A 98 -21.42 2.11 -33.59
CA PHE A 98 -22.13 3.30 -33.10
C PHE A 98 -23.47 2.92 -32.46
N GLY A 99 -23.74 3.49 -31.27
CA GLY A 99 -24.93 3.16 -30.49
C GLY A 99 -24.79 1.91 -29.59
N ALA A 100 -23.65 1.21 -29.64
CA ALA A 100 -23.37 0.13 -28.69
C ALA A 100 -23.09 0.66 -27.28
N ASP A 101 -23.18 -0.23 -26.30
CA ASP A 101 -22.87 0.13 -24.90
C ASP A 101 -21.37 0.41 -24.72
N GLU A 102 -21.05 1.65 -24.37
CA GLU A 102 -19.67 2.10 -24.11
C GLU A 102 -19.20 1.82 -22.67
N SER A 103 -20.07 1.31 -21.82
CA SER A 103 -19.75 1.09 -20.41
C SER A 103 -18.66 0.02 -20.23
N PRO A 104 -17.97 0.00 -19.08
CA PRO A 104 -17.01 -1.04 -18.77
C PRO A 104 -17.56 -2.47 -18.80
N ALA A 105 -18.88 -2.63 -18.64
CA ALA A 105 -19.53 -3.94 -18.75
C ALA A 105 -19.37 -4.55 -20.15
N ASN A 106 -19.37 -3.73 -21.19
CA ASN A 106 -19.18 -4.14 -22.58
C ASN A 106 -17.73 -3.97 -23.06
N THR A 107 -17.03 -2.92 -22.61
CA THR A 107 -15.71 -2.56 -23.13
C THR A 107 -14.54 -3.11 -22.27
N GLY A 108 -14.85 -3.77 -21.15
CA GLY A 108 -13.87 -4.35 -20.24
C GLY A 108 -13.50 -3.43 -19.06
N SER A 109 -12.97 -4.07 -18.02
CA SER A 109 -12.51 -3.41 -16.79
C SER A 109 -11.04 -3.75 -16.54
N PRO A 110 -10.27 -2.85 -15.90
CA PRO A 110 -8.88 -3.10 -15.58
C PRO A 110 -8.73 -4.14 -14.47
N THR A 111 -7.53 -4.72 -14.37
CA THR A 111 -7.10 -5.55 -13.26
C THR A 111 -5.82 -4.98 -12.66
N GLY A 112 -5.51 -5.34 -11.42
CA GLY A 112 -4.29 -4.89 -10.76
C GLY A 112 -4.15 -5.48 -9.38
N SER A 113 -3.00 -5.22 -8.77
CA SER A 113 -2.65 -5.65 -7.42
C SER A 113 -1.68 -4.67 -6.78
N ASP A 114 -1.57 -4.72 -5.48
CA ASP A 114 -0.62 -3.93 -4.72
C ASP A 114 0.36 -4.82 -3.94
N ASN A 115 1.58 -4.28 -3.64
CA ASN A 115 2.63 -4.98 -2.91
C ASN A 115 2.25 -5.32 -1.46
N CYS A 116 1.40 -4.48 -0.85
CA CYS A 116 0.91 -4.69 0.51
C CYS A 116 -0.39 -5.52 0.59
N GLY A 117 -0.81 -6.06 -0.55
CA GLY A 117 -2.02 -6.86 -0.68
C GLY A 117 -3.27 -6.00 -0.85
N GLY A 118 -4.39 -6.68 -1.06
CA GLY A 118 -5.65 -6.04 -1.40
C GLY A 118 -5.80 -5.77 -2.90
N THR A 119 -7.03 -5.52 -3.29
CA THR A 119 -7.35 -5.13 -4.67
C THR A 119 -7.44 -3.60 -4.71
N PRO A 120 -6.70 -2.91 -5.58
CA PRO A 120 -6.86 -1.48 -5.79
C PRO A 120 -8.29 -1.13 -6.20
N THR A 121 -8.74 0.06 -5.85
CA THR A 121 -9.97 0.62 -6.40
C THR A 121 -9.70 1.21 -7.77
N PHE A 122 -10.64 1.01 -8.71
CA PHE A 122 -10.50 1.52 -10.07
C PHE A 122 -11.54 2.58 -10.36
N THR A 123 -11.09 3.69 -10.94
CA THR A 123 -11.95 4.76 -11.47
C THR A 123 -11.53 5.08 -12.90
N SER A 124 -12.40 5.72 -13.67
CA SER A 124 -12.04 6.14 -15.03
C SER A 124 -12.56 7.53 -15.36
N THR A 125 -11.83 8.19 -16.27
CA THR A 125 -12.26 9.39 -16.98
C THR A 125 -12.14 9.16 -18.46
N SER A 126 -13.08 9.68 -19.24
CA SER A 126 -13.09 9.52 -20.69
C SER A 126 -13.09 10.86 -21.39
N THR A 127 -12.34 10.94 -22.50
CA THR A 127 -12.39 12.06 -23.44
C THR A 127 -12.75 11.52 -24.81
N ILE A 128 -13.62 12.24 -25.53
CA ILE A 128 -14.05 11.89 -26.87
C ILE A 128 -13.24 12.70 -27.88
N ILE A 129 -12.70 12.02 -28.87
CA ILE A 129 -12.04 12.62 -30.03
C ILE A 129 -12.99 12.39 -31.22
N PRO A 130 -13.60 13.46 -31.78
CA PRO A 130 -14.51 13.31 -32.93
C PRO A 130 -13.80 12.71 -34.14
N GLY A 131 -14.50 11.87 -34.86
CA GLY A 131 -14.12 11.36 -36.18
C GLY A 131 -14.54 12.29 -37.33
N ILE A 132 -14.68 11.71 -38.53
CA ILE A 132 -15.07 12.46 -39.73
C ILE A 132 -16.58 12.72 -39.81
N CYS A 133 -17.37 12.01 -39.03
CA CYS A 133 -18.82 12.22 -38.88
C CYS A 133 -19.25 11.96 -37.44
N GLU A 134 -20.49 12.31 -37.07
CA GLU A 134 -21.03 12.15 -35.72
C GLU A 134 -21.07 10.70 -35.23
N GLU A 135 -21.12 9.75 -36.14
CA GLU A 135 -21.21 8.32 -35.84
C GLU A 135 -19.83 7.68 -35.62
N GLU A 136 -18.75 8.38 -35.95
CA GLU A 136 -17.37 7.93 -35.75
C GLU A 136 -16.65 8.79 -34.74
N TYR A 137 -16.08 8.16 -33.72
CA TYR A 137 -15.25 8.84 -32.74
C TYR A 137 -14.37 7.85 -31.96
N VAL A 138 -13.40 8.40 -31.25
CA VAL A 138 -12.53 7.61 -30.36
C VAL A 138 -12.75 8.07 -28.92
N ILE A 139 -12.94 7.11 -28.03
CA ILE A 139 -12.98 7.35 -26.59
C ILE A 139 -11.62 6.99 -26.01
N ASN A 140 -10.89 7.95 -25.50
CA ASN A 140 -9.72 7.75 -24.69
C ASN A 140 -10.16 7.65 -23.23
N ARG A 141 -10.20 6.43 -22.69
CA ARG A 141 -10.57 6.15 -21.31
C ARG A 141 -9.30 5.93 -20.48
N VAL A 142 -9.01 6.87 -19.60
CA VAL A 142 -7.90 6.76 -18.64
C VAL A 142 -8.44 6.10 -17.39
N TRP A 143 -7.91 4.94 -17.08
CA TRP A 143 -8.15 4.23 -15.85
C TRP A 143 -7.14 4.63 -14.78
N THR A 144 -7.60 4.77 -13.54
CA THR A 144 -6.77 5.04 -12.37
C THR A 144 -6.99 3.92 -11.36
N ALA A 145 -5.92 3.26 -10.97
CA ALA A 145 -5.89 2.35 -9.82
C ALA A 145 -5.42 3.14 -8.59
N THR A 146 -6.09 2.95 -7.45
CA THR A 146 -5.72 3.57 -6.17
C THR A 146 -5.66 2.49 -5.10
N ASP A 147 -4.53 2.40 -4.39
CA ASP A 147 -4.34 1.50 -3.26
C ASP A 147 -4.99 2.01 -1.97
N ALA A 148 -4.85 1.24 -0.87
CA ALA A 148 -5.41 1.59 0.43
C ALA A 148 -4.73 2.81 1.09
N CYS A 149 -3.56 3.23 0.60
CA CYS A 149 -2.79 4.37 1.11
C CYS A 149 -2.85 5.60 0.21
N GLY A 150 -3.61 5.52 -0.89
CA GLY A 150 -3.81 6.62 -1.82
C GLY A 150 -2.70 6.75 -2.87
N ASN A 151 -1.78 5.77 -3.01
CA ASN A 151 -0.87 5.75 -4.14
C ASN A 151 -1.63 5.35 -5.40
N THR A 152 -1.29 5.95 -6.54
CA THR A 152 -2.04 5.79 -7.79
C THR A 152 -1.17 5.42 -8.97
N SER A 153 -1.74 4.64 -9.88
CA SER A 153 -1.21 4.39 -11.22
C SER A 153 -2.31 4.49 -12.26
N THR A 154 -1.96 4.75 -13.49
CA THR A 154 -2.92 4.94 -14.57
C THR A 154 -2.58 4.12 -15.80
N CYS A 155 -3.60 3.82 -16.61
CA CYS A 155 -3.42 3.27 -17.94
C CYS A 155 -4.50 3.77 -18.90
N LEU A 156 -4.23 3.70 -20.20
CA LEU A 156 -5.12 4.17 -21.25
C LEU A 156 -5.75 2.98 -22.01
N GLN A 157 -7.07 2.99 -22.10
CA GLN A 157 -7.84 2.17 -23.03
C GLN A 157 -8.36 3.05 -24.16
N VAL A 158 -8.19 2.62 -25.39
CA VAL A 158 -8.74 3.27 -26.59
C VAL A 158 -9.94 2.46 -27.07
N ILE A 159 -11.11 3.11 -27.17
CA ILE A 159 -12.32 2.53 -27.68
C ILE A 159 -12.65 3.29 -28.97
N THR A 160 -12.63 2.59 -30.09
CA THR A 160 -13.04 3.15 -31.38
C THR A 160 -14.51 2.87 -31.58
N VAL A 161 -15.30 3.91 -31.82
CA VAL A 161 -16.70 3.79 -32.21
C VAL A 161 -16.76 3.95 -33.70
N ASP A 162 -17.25 2.89 -34.37
CA ASP A 162 -17.32 2.80 -35.83
C ASP A 162 -18.79 2.95 -36.27
N GLY A 163 -19.05 3.94 -37.08
CA GLY A 163 -20.34 4.24 -37.64
C GLY A 163 -20.28 4.25 -39.17
N GLN A 164 -21.45 4.25 -39.83
CA GLN A 164 -21.54 4.35 -41.26
C GLN A 164 -21.71 5.83 -41.68
N CYS A 165 -20.61 6.51 -41.94
CA CYS A 165 -20.65 7.85 -42.48
C CYS A 165 -21.23 7.82 -43.92
N ILE A 166 -22.43 8.33 -44.11
CA ILE A 166 -22.99 8.54 -45.47
C ILE A 166 -22.32 9.79 -46.02
N VAL A 167 -21.40 9.59 -46.95
CA VAL A 167 -20.86 10.70 -47.75
C VAL A 167 -21.84 10.92 -48.92
N ASP A 168 -22.72 11.91 -48.84
CA ASP A 168 -23.48 12.36 -49.96
C ASP A 168 -22.51 12.91 -51.01
N LEU A 169 -22.38 12.20 -52.16
CA LEU A 169 -21.61 12.60 -53.32
C LEU A 169 -22.37 13.64 -54.16
#